data_cc9e7eba29f08daa57c24dbc683f1b86
#
_entry.id   cc9e7eba29f08daa57c24dbc683f1b86
#
_cell.length_a   1.000
_cell.length_b   1.000
_cell.length_c   1.000
_cell.angle_alpha   90.00
_cell.angle_beta   90.00
_cell.angle_gamma   90.00
#
_symmetry.space_group_name_H-M   'P 1'
#
loop_
_entity.id
_entity.type
_entity.pdbx_description
1 polymer ?
#
loop_
_entity_poly.entity_id
_entity_poly.type
_entity_poly.pdbx_seq_one_letter_code
_entity_poly.pdbx_strand_id
1 'polypeptide(L)'
;MPLEAKICGLKKKEDIILSINKGASYCGFIVNYPKSHRNIKSKPSLAKLNSINKKNSKFVAVLVNPTNKDLIKIKGIKFDFIQLHGNESIERIKEIKKICNIKIIKTIKIKEKNDVKKFNDYLPVVDMFLFDSFGFEKSKSFNHNWLKHLSKRGFAWMMAGNIGVDNLEKVAKITKIVDVSGNLETNKNKDKKKIINFLNKVKEINDRN
;
A
#
# COMPACT_ATOMS: atom_id res chain seq x y z
N MET A 1 -2.46 18.26 -8.06
CA MET A 1 -1.47 17.44 -7.33
C MET A 1 -1.09 16.26 -8.22
N PRO A 2 0.20 15.91 -8.33
CA PRO A 2 0.67 14.79 -9.14
C PRO A 2 0.11 13.45 -8.64
N LEU A 3 0.03 12.47 -9.55
CA LEU A 3 -0.30 11.09 -9.22
C LEU A 3 0.88 10.45 -8.50
N GLU A 4 0.63 9.89 -7.34
CA GLU A 4 1.61 9.14 -6.55
C GLU A 4 1.42 7.64 -6.71
N ALA A 5 2.49 6.86 -6.60
CA ALA A 5 2.45 5.41 -6.72
C ALA A 5 3.06 4.71 -5.51
N LYS A 6 2.34 3.71 -4.99
CA LYS A 6 2.85 2.73 -4.03
C LYS A 6 3.14 1.42 -4.73
N ILE A 7 4.37 0.91 -4.59
CA ILE A 7 4.77 -0.42 -5.06
C ILE A 7 4.75 -1.36 -3.85
N CYS A 8 3.81 -2.31 -3.84
CA CYS A 8 3.55 -3.15 -2.68
C CYS A 8 4.12 -4.57 -2.84
N GLY A 9 4.52 -5.19 -1.74
CA GLY A 9 5.06 -6.55 -1.70
C GLY A 9 6.52 -6.67 -2.16
N LEU A 10 7.31 -5.63 -1.93
CA LEU A 10 8.75 -5.63 -2.18
C LEU A 10 9.50 -6.49 -1.16
N LYS A 11 10.54 -7.20 -1.60
CA LYS A 11 11.41 -8.04 -0.75
C LYS A 11 12.89 -7.89 -1.08
N LYS A 12 13.25 -7.86 -2.37
CA LYS A 12 14.62 -7.81 -2.83
C LYS A 12 15.12 -6.37 -2.81
N LYS A 13 16.36 -6.16 -2.33
CA LYS A 13 16.99 -4.83 -2.24
C LYS A 13 17.00 -4.12 -3.60
N GLU A 14 17.28 -4.86 -4.67
CA GLU A 14 17.35 -4.33 -6.04
C GLU A 14 16.00 -3.77 -6.50
N ASP A 15 14.89 -4.47 -6.19
CA ASP A 15 13.54 -4.04 -6.58
C ASP A 15 13.10 -2.81 -5.77
N ILE A 16 13.53 -2.72 -4.50
CA ILE A 16 13.27 -1.56 -3.64
C ILE A 16 14.00 -0.33 -4.19
N ILE A 17 15.31 -0.45 -4.43
CA ILE A 17 16.14 0.64 -4.95
C ILE A 17 15.64 1.07 -6.33
N LEU A 18 15.29 0.13 -7.21
CA LEU A 18 14.71 0.42 -8.52
C LEU A 18 13.41 1.23 -8.38
N SER A 19 12.49 0.79 -7.52
CA SER A 19 11.21 1.48 -7.29
C SER A 19 11.44 2.92 -6.82
N ILE A 20 12.33 3.12 -5.84
CA ILE A 20 12.69 4.44 -5.30
C ILE A 20 13.28 5.32 -6.41
N ASN A 21 14.26 4.81 -7.18
CA ASN A 21 14.95 5.56 -8.23
C ASN A 21 14.03 5.92 -9.41
N LYS A 22 12.96 5.15 -9.62
CA LYS A 22 11.93 5.42 -10.64
C LYS A 22 10.77 6.27 -10.12
N GLY A 23 10.84 6.76 -8.87
CA GLY A 23 9.89 7.73 -8.32
C GLY A 23 8.69 7.13 -7.61
N ALA A 24 8.77 5.90 -7.12
CA ALA A 24 7.73 5.37 -6.23
C ALA A 24 7.62 6.23 -4.96
N SER A 25 6.43 6.75 -4.68
CA SER A 25 6.16 7.57 -3.48
C SER A 25 6.07 6.73 -2.22
N TYR A 26 5.68 5.45 -2.37
CA TYR A 26 5.57 4.50 -1.27
C TYR A 26 6.12 3.12 -1.68
N CYS A 27 6.80 2.46 -0.74
CA CYS A 27 7.27 1.08 -0.85
C CYS A 27 6.62 0.23 0.25
N GLY A 28 5.82 -0.78 -0.14
CA GLY A 28 5.09 -1.64 0.79
C GLY A 28 5.78 -2.98 1.04
N PHE A 29 5.84 -3.41 2.30
CA PHE A 29 6.51 -4.62 2.77
C PHE A 29 5.54 -5.46 3.60
N ILE A 30 5.22 -6.70 3.16
CA ILE A 30 4.34 -7.60 3.91
C ILE A 30 5.16 -8.29 5.00
N VAL A 31 4.75 -8.16 6.27
CA VAL A 31 5.60 -8.52 7.41
C VAL A 31 5.09 -9.71 8.22
N ASN A 32 3.76 -9.86 8.39
CA ASN A 32 3.19 -10.88 9.27
C ASN A 32 2.14 -11.77 8.60
N TYR A 33 2.19 -11.92 7.29
CA TYR A 33 1.24 -12.78 6.57
C TYR A 33 1.93 -13.92 5.82
N PRO A 34 2.28 -15.03 6.52
CA PRO A 34 3.06 -16.14 5.95
C PRO A 34 2.43 -16.82 4.73
N LYS A 35 1.11 -16.71 4.56
CA LYS A 35 0.39 -17.23 3.39
C LYS A 35 0.76 -16.49 2.11
N SER A 36 1.26 -15.26 2.19
CA SER A 36 1.70 -14.51 1.04
C SER A 36 3.13 -14.86 0.64
N HIS A 37 3.35 -15.14 -0.65
CA HIS A 37 4.70 -15.31 -1.21
C HIS A 37 5.56 -14.03 -1.11
N ARG A 38 4.91 -12.87 -0.87
CA ARG A 38 5.55 -11.56 -0.68
C ARG A 38 5.99 -11.31 0.75
N ASN A 39 5.67 -12.21 1.69
CA ASN A 39 5.96 -11.99 3.11
C ASN A 39 7.46 -11.99 3.40
N ILE A 40 7.94 -11.01 4.18
CA ILE A 40 9.30 -10.96 4.72
C ILE A 40 9.31 -11.73 6.03
N LYS A 41 10.02 -12.88 6.06
CA LYS A 41 9.90 -13.86 7.14
C LYS A 41 10.67 -13.49 8.41
N SER A 42 11.81 -12.79 8.30
CA SER A 42 12.73 -12.61 9.43
C SER A 42 13.00 -11.15 9.79
N LYS A 43 13.22 -10.88 11.08
CA LYS A 43 13.63 -9.57 11.58
C LYS A 43 14.95 -9.07 10.99
N PRO A 44 16.01 -9.92 10.82
CA PRO A 44 17.24 -9.50 10.14
C PRO A 44 17.01 -9.04 8.70
N SER A 45 16.09 -9.68 7.97
CA SER A 45 15.73 -9.23 6.61
C SER A 45 15.04 -7.86 6.60
N LEU A 46 14.19 -7.59 7.61
CA LEU A 46 13.58 -6.28 7.79
C LEU A 46 14.60 -5.21 8.20
N ALA A 47 15.55 -5.55 9.07
CA ALA A 47 16.57 -4.61 9.53
C ALA A 47 17.43 -4.04 8.39
N LYS A 48 17.61 -4.81 7.31
CA LYS A 48 18.30 -4.34 6.08
C LYS A 48 17.62 -3.13 5.44
N LEU A 49 16.32 -2.90 5.69
CA LEU A 49 15.62 -1.72 5.18
C LEU A 49 16.17 -0.41 5.76
N ASN A 50 16.74 -0.45 6.97
CA ASN A 50 17.30 0.73 7.62
C ASN A 50 18.53 1.32 6.90
N SER A 51 19.24 0.49 6.11
CA SER A 51 20.42 0.92 5.32
C SER A 51 20.04 1.45 3.94
N ILE A 52 18.76 1.41 3.55
CA ILE A 52 18.32 1.90 2.25
C ILE A 52 18.05 3.40 2.32
N ASN A 53 18.67 4.17 1.43
CA ASN A 53 18.32 5.57 1.23
C ASN A 53 16.95 5.66 0.57
N LYS A 54 15.94 6.05 1.34
CA LYS A 54 14.54 6.17 0.89
C LYS A 54 14.31 7.33 -0.08
N LYS A 55 15.23 8.29 -0.15
CA LYS A 55 14.98 9.58 -0.82
C LYS A 55 13.64 10.16 -0.32
N ASN A 56 12.71 10.44 -1.24
CA ASN A 56 11.37 10.94 -0.90
C ASN A 56 10.31 9.83 -0.72
N SER A 57 10.69 8.54 -0.87
CA SER A 57 9.75 7.42 -0.73
C SER A 57 9.43 7.15 0.74
N LYS A 58 8.17 6.77 1.02
CA LYS A 58 7.70 6.35 2.33
C LYS A 58 7.69 4.82 2.42
N PHE A 59 8.20 4.26 3.51
CA PHE A 59 8.17 2.82 3.75
C PHE A 59 6.93 2.44 4.56
N VAL A 60 6.21 1.42 4.08
CA VAL A 60 4.92 0.98 4.64
C VAL A 60 5.02 -0.49 5.07
N ALA A 61 4.91 -0.76 6.38
CA ALA A 61 4.76 -2.11 6.90
C ALA A 61 3.31 -2.58 6.71
N VAL A 62 3.09 -3.61 5.90
CA VAL A 62 1.76 -4.19 5.67
C VAL A 62 1.55 -5.36 6.62
N LEU A 63 0.54 -5.25 7.48
CA LEU A 63 0.21 -6.19 8.53
C LEU A 63 -1.26 -6.65 8.40
N VAL A 64 -1.51 -7.90 8.78
CA VAL A 64 -2.86 -8.49 8.79
C VAL A 64 -3.15 -8.98 10.20
N ASN A 65 -4.11 -8.36 10.89
CA ASN A 65 -4.47 -8.64 12.28
C ASN A 65 -3.25 -8.83 13.20
N PRO A 66 -2.34 -7.84 13.29
CA PRO A 66 -1.07 -8.01 13.97
C PRO A 66 -1.26 -8.23 15.48
N THR A 67 -0.48 -9.16 16.03
CA THR A 67 -0.28 -9.33 17.46
C THR A 67 0.76 -8.35 17.99
N ASN A 68 0.88 -8.21 19.33
CA ASN A 68 1.96 -7.39 19.90
C ASN A 68 3.35 -7.94 19.54
N LYS A 69 3.49 -9.27 19.39
CA LYS A 69 4.74 -9.89 18.90
C LYS A 69 5.09 -9.42 17.48
N ASP A 70 4.10 -9.24 16.62
CA ASP A 70 4.33 -8.74 15.25
C ASP A 70 4.75 -7.26 15.27
N LEU A 71 4.18 -6.45 16.16
CA LEU A 71 4.58 -5.05 16.33
C LEU A 71 6.02 -4.94 16.84
N ILE A 72 6.45 -5.82 17.75
CA ILE A 72 7.83 -5.88 18.24
C ILE A 72 8.81 -6.22 17.10
N LYS A 73 8.44 -7.04 16.13
CA LYS A 73 9.29 -7.37 14.98
C LYS A 73 9.63 -6.16 14.13
N ILE A 74 8.70 -5.21 13.99
CA ILE A 74 8.89 -3.99 13.18
C ILE A 74 9.49 -2.83 13.98
N LYS A 75 9.54 -2.94 15.31
CA LYS A 75 10.13 -1.90 16.16
C LYS A 75 11.63 -1.71 15.82
N GLY A 76 12.04 -0.46 15.64
CA GLY A 76 13.40 -0.10 15.22
C GLY A 76 13.64 -0.16 13.71
N ILE A 77 12.65 -0.56 12.92
CA ILE A 77 12.69 -0.41 11.46
C ILE A 77 12.09 0.95 11.09
N LYS A 78 12.75 1.68 10.22
CA LYS A 78 12.36 3.05 9.80
C LYS A 78 11.16 3.05 8.86
N PHE A 79 10.02 2.48 9.30
CA PHE A 79 8.75 2.61 8.59
C PHE A 79 8.13 3.99 8.85
N ASP A 80 7.45 4.52 7.84
CA ASP A 80 6.70 5.79 7.92
C ASP A 80 5.23 5.52 8.22
N PHE A 81 4.72 4.34 7.82
CA PHE A 81 3.34 3.90 8.01
C PHE A 81 3.26 2.43 8.38
N ILE A 82 2.22 2.09 9.14
CA ILE A 82 1.69 0.73 9.24
C ILE A 82 0.38 0.68 8.43
N GLN A 83 0.29 -0.23 7.47
CA GLN A 83 -0.95 -0.54 6.76
C GLN A 83 -1.61 -1.76 7.39
N LEU A 84 -2.81 -1.57 7.91
CA LEU A 84 -3.63 -2.60 8.51
C LEU A 84 -4.58 -3.18 7.46
N HIS A 85 -4.31 -4.41 7.04
CA HIS A 85 -5.00 -5.08 5.93
C HIS A 85 -5.96 -6.19 6.40
N GLY A 86 -6.14 -6.33 7.70
CA GLY A 86 -7.04 -7.28 8.34
C GLY A 86 -8.40 -6.67 8.71
N ASN A 87 -9.00 -7.25 9.75
CA ASN A 87 -10.27 -6.81 10.33
C ASN A 87 -10.03 -6.20 11.72
N GLU A 88 -9.00 -5.37 11.83
CA GLU A 88 -8.62 -4.72 13.09
C GLU A 88 -9.74 -3.80 13.58
N SER A 89 -10.13 -3.94 14.86
CA SER A 89 -11.11 -3.05 15.49
C SER A 89 -10.51 -1.66 15.75
N ILE A 90 -11.38 -0.69 16.02
CA ILE A 90 -10.99 0.68 16.38
C ILE A 90 -10.09 0.69 17.62
N GLU A 91 -10.43 -0.10 18.64
CA GLU A 91 -9.66 -0.23 19.88
C GLU A 91 -8.27 -0.80 19.58
N ARG A 92 -8.19 -1.83 18.72
CA ARG A 92 -6.90 -2.39 18.31
C ARG A 92 -6.04 -1.39 17.54
N ILE A 93 -6.65 -0.59 16.69
CA ILE A 93 -5.93 0.48 15.96
C ILE A 93 -5.36 1.52 16.93
N LYS A 94 -6.16 1.96 17.92
CA LYS A 94 -5.70 2.89 18.97
C LYS A 94 -4.53 2.30 19.76
N GLU A 95 -4.60 1.02 20.12
CA GLU A 95 -3.52 0.31 20.82
C GLU A 95 -2.24 0.27 19.96
N ILE A 96 -2.35 -0.09 18.67
CA ILE A 96 -1.22 -0.11 17.74
C ILE A 96 -0.56 1.28 17.62
N LYS A 97 -1.36 2.34 17.49
CA LYS A 97 -0.84 3.71 17.47
C LYS A 97 -0.06 4.05 18.73
N LYS A 98 -0.59 3.68 19.91
CA LYS A 98 0.09 3.89 21.20
C LYS A 98 1.41 3.12 21.33
N ILE A 99 1.45 1.86 20.85
CA ILE A 99 2.65 1.01 20.92
C ILE A 99 3.74 1.47 19.94
N CYS A 100 3.36 1.82 18.72
CA CYS A 100 4.31 2.04 17.64
C CYS A 100 4.61 3.52 17.38
N ASN A 101 3.75 4.44 17.81
CA ASN A 101 3.82 5.88 17.51
C ASN A 101 4.08 6.17 16.03
N ILE A 102 3.27 5.57 15.15
CA ILE A 102 3.42 5.59 13.70
C ILE A 102 2.07 5.85 13.02
N LYS A 103 2.08 6.46 11.85
CA LYS A 103 0.88 6.72 11.05
C LYS A 103 0.25 5.42 10.54
N ILE A 104 -1.07 5.38 10.52
CA ILE A 104 -1.86 4.19 10.13
C ILE A 104 -2.55 4.41 8.79
N ILE A 105 -2.39 3.44 7.89
CA ILE A 105 -3.22 3.25 6.70
C ILE A 105 -4.18 2.11 7.00
N LYS A 106 -5.50 2.35 6.94
CA LYS A 106 -6.50 1.28 7.07
C LYS A 106 -6.97 0.83 5.70
N THR A 107 -6.86 -0.46 5.42
CA THR A 107 -7.42 -1.04 4.20
C THR A 107 -8.91 -1.31 4.38
N ILE A 108 -9.72 -0.78 3.46
CA ILE A 108 -11.15 -1.06 3.29
C ILE A 108 -11.29 -2.01 2.10
N LYS A 109 -11.75 -3.23 2.37
CA LYS A 109 -11.94 -4.26 1.34
C LYS A 109 -13.28 -4.07 0.67
N ILE A 110 -13.28 -3.92 -0.65
CA ILE A 110 -14.46 -3.64 -1.46
C ILE A 110 -14.88 -4.89 -2.24
N LYS A 111 -16.03 -5.43 -1.91
CA LYS A 111 -16.75 -6.47 -2.65
C LYS A 111 -17.93 -5.87 -3.40
N GLU A 112 -18.63 -4.96 -2.75
CA GLU A 112 -19.82 -4.28 -3.28
C GLU A 112 -19.76 -2.77 -2.97
N LYS A 113 -20.65 -1.98 -3.61
CA LYS A 113 -20.66 -0.51 -3.49
C LYS A 113 -20.82 -0.02 -2.05
N ASN A 114 -21.61 -0.71 -1.24
CA ASN A 114 -21.86 -0.32 0.15
C ASN A 114 -20.62 -0.46 1.05
N ASP A 115 -19.67 -1.34 0.69
CA ASP A 115 -18.43 -1.50 1.45
C ASP A 115 -17.60 -0.21 1.51
N VAL A 116 -17.75 0.65 0.50
CA VAL A 116 -17.04 1.94 0.48
C VAL A 116 -17.34 2.75 1.75
N LYS A 117 -18.56 2.72 2.27
CA LYS A 117 -18.98 3.50 3.44
C LYS A 117 -18.30 3.04 4.75
N LYS A 118 -17.73 1.84 4.80
CA LYS A 118 -17.06 1.29 5.99
C LYS A 118 -15.86 2.12 6.48
N PHE A 119 -15.32 3.01 5.65
CA PHE A 119 -14.27 3.91 6.10
C PHE A 119 -14.71 4.89 7.18
N ASN A 120 -16.03 5.24 7.22
CA ASN A 120 -16.54 6.24 8.17
C ASN A 120 -16.25 5.88 9.62
N ASP A 121 -16.32 4.59 9.98
CA ASP A 121 -16.08 4.11 11.34
C ASP A 121 -14.64 4.36 11.80
N TYR A 122 -13.70 4.38 10.86
CA TYR A 122 -12.26 4.50 11.13
C TYR A 122 -11.72 5.93 11.00
N LEU A 123 -12.51 6.90 10.50
CA LEU A 123 -12.07 8.29 10.29
C LEU A 123 -11.36 8.91 11.51
N PRO A 124 -11.84 8.72 12.76
CA PRO A 124 -11.20 9.37 13.90
C PRO A 124 -9.84 8.76 14.31
N VAL A 125 -9.51 7.57 13.79
CA VAL A 125 -8.39 6.78 14.34
C VAL A 125 -7.28 6.46 13.34
N VAL A 126 -7.46 6.79 12.05
CA VAL A 126 -6.46 6.50 11.02
C VAL A 126 -6.00 7.76 10.30
N ASP A 127 -4.83 7.69 9.68
CA ASP A 127 -4.23 8.83 9.00
C ASP A 127 -4.47 8.79 7.48
N MET A 128 -4.77 7.59 6.94
CA MET A 128 -5.01 7.37 5.53
C MET A 128 -5.83 6.09 5.30
N PHE A 129 -6.56 6.04 4.20
CA PHE A 129 -7.26 4.82 3.77
C PHE A 129 -6.61 4.22 2.52
N LEU A 130 -6.73 2.89 2.39
CA LEU A 130 -6.52 2.17 1.16
C LEU A 130 -7.80 1.43 0.80
N PHE A 131 -8.38 1.72 -0.35
CA PHE A 131 -9.53 0.95 -0.88
C PHE A 131 -9.00 -0.11 -1.83
N ASP A 132 -9.21 -1.38 -1.48
CA ASP A 132 -8.71 -2.54 -2.23
C ASP A 132 -9.82 -3.55 -2.51
N SER A 133 -9.64 -4.34 -3.54
CA SER A 133 -10.54 -5.45 -3.85
C SER A 133 -10.63 -6.45 -2.70
N PHE A 134 -11.79 -7.08 -2.57
CA PHE A 134 -11.94 -8.20 -1.65
C PHE A 134 -11.07 -9.39 -2.10
N GLY A 135 -10.38 -10.00 -1.16
CA GLY A 135 -9.39 -11.06 -1.38
C GLY A 135 -7.97 -10.62 -1.08
N PHE A 136 -6.99 -11.53 -1.20
CA PHE A 136 -5.58 -11.23 -0.94
C PHE A 136 -4.73 -11.38 -2.20
N GLU A 137 -4.62 -12.58 -2.79
CA GLU A 137 -3.72 -12.83 -3.92
C GLU A 137 -4.43 -12.98 -5.27
N LYS A 138 -5.72 -13.30 -5.26
CA LYS A 138 -6.58 -13.43 -6.45
C LYS A 138 -7.82 -12.57 -6.29
N SER A 139 -7.62 -11.29 -6.02
CA SER A 139 -8.73 -10.35 -5.89
C SER A 139 -9.34 -10.06 -7.27
N LYS A 140 -10.68 -10.15 -7.35
CA LYS A 140 -11.40 -9.64 -8.51
C LYS A 140 -11.44 -8.12 -8.42
N SER A 141 -11.18 -7.43 -9.53
CA SER A 141 -11.35 -5.98 -9.59
C SER A 141 -12.78 -5.59 -9.19
N PHE A 142 -12.90 -4.49 -8.47
CA PHE A 142 -14.20 -3.85 -8.23
C PHE A 142 -14.38 -2.64 -9.17
N ASN A 143 -15.59 -2.10 -9.24
CA ASN A 143 -15.84 -0.91 -10.04
C ASN A 143 -15.25 0.34 -9.37
N HIS A 144 -14.10 0.79 -9.81
CA HIS A 144 -13.36 1.95 -9.28
C HIS A 144 -14.19 3.24 -9.26
N ASN A 145 -15.21 3.38 -10.14
CA ASN A 145 -16.10 4.55 -10.16
C ASN A 145 -16.89 4.73 -8.84
N TRP A 146 -17.05 3.68 -8.04
CA TRP A 146 -17.68 3.79 -6.72
C TRP A 146 -16.92 4.74 -5.77
N LEU A 147 -15.64 4.98 -6.05
CA LEU A 147 -14.78 5.85 -5.23
C LEU A 147 -14.73 7.31 -5.71
N LYS A 148 -15.33 7.66 -6.86
CA LYS A 148 -15.24 9.03 -7.43
C LYS A 148 -15.64 10.13 -6.45
N HIS A 149 -16.65 9.88 -5.62
CA HIS A 149 -17.14 10.85 -4.64
C HIS A 149 -16.14 11.13 -3.50
N LEU A 150 -15.15 10.23 -3.29
CA LEU A 150 -14.14 10.39 -2.26
C LEU A 150 -13.09 11.46 -2.60
N SER A 151 -12.93 11.80 -3.88
CA SER A 151 -11.98 12.84 -4.32
C SER A 151 -12.29 14.22 -3.72
N LYS A 152 -13.54 14.46 -3.29
CA LYS A 152 -14.02 15.69 -2.64
C LYS A 152 -13.96 15.65 -1.11
N ARG A 153 -13.51 14.51 -0.53
CA ARG A 153 -13.42 14.34 0.93
C ARG A 153 -12.05 14.84 1.45
N GLY A 154 -12.05 15.40 2.64
CA GLY A 154 -10.87 16.02 3.25
C GLY A 154 -9.85 15.04 3.88
N PHE A 155 -9.84 13.76 3.51
CA PHE A 155 -8.89 12.78 4.04
C PHE A 155 -8.01 12.17 2.93
N ALA A 156 -6.80 11.72 3.31
CA ALA A 156 -5.88 11.07 2.40
C ALA A 156 -6.30 9.61 2.13
N TRP A 157 -6.24 9.18 0.86
CA TRP A 157 -6.56 7.81 0.50
C TRP A 157 -5.85 7.32 -0.76
N MET A 158 -5.67 6.01 -0.85
CA MET A 158 -5.10 5.28 -1.97
C MET A 158 -6.14 4.36 -2.60
N MET A 159 -5.97 4.04 -3.86
CA MET A 159 -6.74 3.01 -4.56
C MET A 159 -5.85 1.86 -4.97
N ALA A 160 -6.30 0.64 -4.67
CA ALA A 160 -5.78 -0.62 -5.18
C ALA A 160 -6.86 -1.37 -5.97
N GLY A 161 -6.64 -2.64 -6.24
CA GLY A 161 -7.60 -3.51 -6.90
C GLY A 161 -7.39 -3.61 -8.41
N ASN A 162 -6.44 -4.48 -8.79
CA ASN A 162 -6.11 -4.77 -10.18
C ASN A 162 -5.68 -3.54 -11.02
N ILE A 163 -4.89 -2.64 -10.40
CA ILE A 163 -4.33 -1.49 -11.10
C ILE A 163 -3.08 -1.92 -11.88
N GLY A 164 -2.99 -1.50 -13.12
CA GLY A 164 -1.85 -1.75 -14.03
C GLY A 164 -1.71 -0.62 -15.05
N VAL A 165 -0.75 -0.75 -15.96
CA VAL A 165 -0.49 0.26 -17.01
C VAL A 165 -1.75 0.52 -17.85
N ASP A 166 -2.52 -0.54 -18.15
CA ASP A 166 -3.66 -0.48 -19.08
C ASP A 166 -4.85 0.36 -18.54
N ASN A 167 -5.00 0.45 -17.22
CA ASN A 167 -6.10 1.18 -16.61
C ASN A 167 -5.67 2.42 -15.83
N LEU A 168 -4.37 2.70 -15.74
CA LEU A 168 -3.80 3.75 -14.90
C LEU A 168 -4.35 5.15 -15.22
N GLU A 169 -4.51 5.50 -16.50
CA GLU A 169 -5.07 6.80 -16.91
C GLU A 169 -6.53 7.01 -16.43
N LYS A 170 -7.33 5.94 -16.47
CA LYS A 170 -8.71 5.98 -15.96
C LYS A 170 -8.72 6.14 -14.44
N VAL A 171 -7.84 5.43 -13.75
CA VAL A 171 -7.72 5.45 -12.29
C VAL A 171 -7.19 6.81 -11.79
N ALA A 172 -6.25 7.42 -12.49
CA ALA A 172 -5.68 8.74 -12.19
C ALA A 172 -6.72 9.87 -12.16
N LYS A 173 -7.85 9.70 -12.89
CA LYS A 173 -8.99 10.62 -12.86
C LYS A 173 -9.83 10.50 -11.59
N ILE A 174 -9.63 9.46 -10.81
CA ILE A 174 -10.43 9.14 -9.61
C ILE A 174 -9.62 9.38 -8.33
N THR A 175 -8.36 8.98 -8.31
CA THR A 175 -7.48 9.07 -7.13
C THR A 175 -6.16 9.76 -7.44
N LYS A 176 -5.52 10.28 -6.40
CA LYS A 176 -4.16 10.84 -6.48
C LYS A 176 -3.08 9.86 -6.05
N ILE A 177 -3.45 8.72 -5.44
CA ILE A 177 -2.48 7.72 -4.98
C ILE A 177 -2.97 6.34 -5.40
N VAL A 178 -2.13 5.60 -6.13
CA VAL A 178 -2.40 4.22 -6.55
C VAL A 178 -1.50 3.23 -5.82
N ASP A 179 -2.04 2.07 -5.47
CA ASP A 179 -1.29 0.95 -4.88
C ASP A 179 -1.30 -0.25 -5.83
N VAL A 180 -0.13 -0.73 -6.20
CA VAL A 180 0.01 -1.82 -7.15
C VAL A 180 0.95 -2.91 -6.63
N SER A 181 0.55 -4.17 -6.83
CA SER A 181 1.33 -5.32 -6.38
C SER A 181 1.43 -6.40 -7.46
N GLY A 182 0.37 -7.20 -7.66
CA GLY A 182 0.38 -8.40 -8.51
C GLY A 182 0.68 -8.12 -9.98
N ASN A 183 0.16 -7.02 -10.53
CA ASN A 183 0.39 -6.64 -11.93
C ASN A 183 1.85 -6.28 -12.24
N LEU A 184 2.69 -6.10 -11.20
CA LEU A 184 4.13 -5.90 -11.33
C LEU A 184 4.94 -7.17 -11.09
N GLU A 185 4.31 -8.34 -11.25
CA GLU A 185 4.96 -9.63 -11.01
C GLU A 185 4.94 -10.52 -12.25
N THR A 186 5.98 -11.34 -12.37
CA THR A 186 6.08 -12.48 -13.26
C THR A 186 6.50 -13.68 -12.42
N ASN A 187 5.79 -14.81 -12.50
CA ASN A 187 6.07 -16.00 -11.70
C ASN A 187 6.23 -15.72 -10.20
N LYS A 188 5.31 -14.93 -9.62
CA LYS A 188 5.29 -14.53 -8.19
C LYS A 188 6.52 -13.74 -7.72
N ASN A 189 7.31 -13.19 -8.63
CA ASN A 189 8.43 -12.29 -8.32
C ASN A 189 8.19 -10.93 -8.94
N LYS A 190 8.69 -9.87 -8.29
CA LYS A 190 8.67 -8.53 -8.89
C LYS A 190 9.45 -8.54 -10.20
N ASP A 191 8.85 -7.98 -11.23
CA ASP A 191 9.42 -7.86 -12.58
C ASP A 191 9.92 -6.42 -12.76
N LYS A 192 11.22 -6.27 -12.94
CA LYS A 192 11.87 -4.96 -13.09
C LYS A 192 11.32 -4.17 -14.30
N LYS A 193 11.06 -4.84 -15.42
CA LYS A 193 10.50 -4.19 -16.62
C LYS A 193 9.10 -3.65 -16.35
N LYS A 194 8.26 -4.45 -15.66
CA LYS A 194 6.90 -4.03 -15.28
C LYS A 194 6.93 -2.85 -14.30
N ILE A 195 7.83 -2.85 -13.31
CA ILE A 195 8.00 -1.72 -12.37
C ILE A 195 8.40 -0.46 -13.14
N ILE A 196 9.39 -0.56 -14.03
CA ILE A 196 9.87 0.59 -14.84
C ILE A 196 8.73 1.13 -15.71
N ASN A 197 8.04 0.27 -16.45
CA ASN A 197 6.97 0.68 -17.34
C ASN A 197 5.82 1.35 -16.59
N PHE A 198 5.45 0.80 -15.42
CA PHE A 198 4.39 1.37 -14.60
C PHE A 198 4.76 2.76 -14.07
N LEU A 199 5.97 2.92 -13.51
CA LEU A 199 6.41 4.20 -12.95
C LEU A 199 6.70 5.25 -14.04
N ASN A 200 7.18 4.84 -15.21
CA ASN A 200 7.28 5.72 -16.37
C ASN A 200 5.89 6.23 -16.79
N LYS A 201 4.86 5.35 -16.80
CA LYS A 201 3.48 5.76 -17.13
C LYS A 201 2.92 6.73 -16.08
N VAL A 202 3.23 6.54 -14.79
CA VAL A 202 2.88 7.52 -13.72
C VAL A 202 3.52 8.88 -14.03
N LYS A 203 4.80 8.90 -14.40
CA LYS A 203 5.51 10.13 -14.78
C LYS A 203 4.87 10.80 -15.98
N GLU A 204 4.61 10.07 -17.07
CA GLU A 204 3.96 10.59 -18.27
C GLU A 204 2.61 11.28 -17.96
N ILE A 205 1.80 10.67 -17.07
CA ILE A 205 0.52 11.24 -16.64
C ILE A 205 0.76 12.56 -15.88
N ASN A 206 1.78 12.62 -15.06
CA ASN A 206 2.12 13.83 -14.30
C ASN A 206 2.66 14.95 -15.18
N ASP A 207 3.46 14.61 -16.19
CA ASP A 207 4.06 15.58 -17.13
C ASP A 207 3.00 16.22 -18.07
N ARG A 208 1.80 15.58 -18.21
CA ARG A 208 0.68 16.10 -19.03
C ARG A 208 -0.32 16.97 -18.24
N ASN A 209 -0.25 17.00 -16.89
CA ASN A 209 -1.17 17.73 -16.01
C ASN A 209 -0.48 18.91 -15.32
#